data_b711c357d136f1442ab997ad39686088
#
_entry.id   b711c357d136f1442ab997ad39686088
#
_cell.length_a   1.000
_cell.length_b   1.000
_cell.length_c   1.000
_cell.angle_alpha   90.00
_cell.angle_beta   90.00
_cell.angle_gamma   90.00
#
_symmetry.space_group_name_H-M   'P 1'
#
loop_
_entity.id
_entity.type
_entity.pdbx_description
1 polymer ?
#
loop_
_entity_poly.entity_id
_entity_poly.type
_entity_poly.pdbx_seq_one_letter_code
_entity_poly.pdbx_strand_id
1 'polypeptide(L)'
;MYVLGFDYGNKNIGVALGQSISRTASPHTTIRRQKGPPWDSIEALIQEWKPEHIVIGLPLNVDGEEQPITQAARQFSKTLENKFKKKYNLQFHFHDERYSSQAANDLYQKDYEPSGRKNKKQDWDRDSVAAMLILEAWFESGYLSL
;
A
#
# COMPACT_ATOMS: atom_id res chain seq x y z
N MET A 1 -0.91 -4.95 16.52
CA MET A 1 -1.43 -3.70 15.91
C MET A 1 -1.18 -3.72 14.42
N TYR A 2 -2.25 -3.69 13.63
CA TYR A 2 -2.13 -3.82 12.18
C TYR A 2 -2.01 -2.47 11.49
N VAL A 3 -1.35 -2.46 10.36
CA VAL A 3 -1.18 -1.30 9.50
C VAL A 3 -1.51 -1.72 8.08
N LEU A 4 -2.33 -0.94 7.39
CA LEU A 4 -2.60 -1.17 5.97
C LEU A 4 -1.76 -0.20 5.15
N GLY A 5 -1.14 -0.72 4.10
CA GLY A 5 -0.40 0.10 3.15
C GLY A 5 -1.07 0.06 1.80
N PHE A 6 -1.12 1.20 1.13
CA PHE A 6 -1.72 1.33 -0.20
C PHE A 6 -0.73 1.92 -1.18
N ASP A 7 -0.63 1.28 -2.32
CA ASP A 7 0.08 1.81 -3.48
C ASP A 7 -0.97 2.21 -4.50
N TYR A 8 -1.23 3.50 -4.60
CA TYR A 8 -2.29 4.00 -5.46
C TYR A 8 -1.89 4.01 -6.93
N GLY A 9 -2.68 3.36 -7.76
CA GLY A 9 -2.50 3.40 -9.20
C GLY A 9 -3.80 3.72 -9.91
N ASN A 10 -3.71 4.13 -11.17
CA ASN A 10 -4.89 4.48 -11.96
C ASN A 10 -5.79 3.28 -12.22
N LYS A 11 -5.21 2.12 -12.39
CA LYS A 11 -5.97 0.90 -12.70
C LYS A 11 -6.12 -0.01 -11.51
N ASN A 12 -5.13 -0.05 -10.65
CA ASN A 12 -5.10 -0.96 -9.52
C ASN A 12 -4.57 -0.26 -8.30
N ILE A 13 -5.05 -0.68 -7.13
CA ILE A 13 -4.51 -0.22 -5.86
C ILE A 13 -3.93 -1.43 -5.16
N GLY A 14 -2.62 -1.44 -4.97
CA GLY A 14 -1.96 -2.50 -4.23
C GLY A 14 -2.20 -2.33 -2.74
N VAL A 15 -2.40 -3.44 -2.04
CA VAL A 15 -2.66 -3.43 -0.60
C VAL A 15 -1.70 -4.37 0.08
N ALA A 16 -1.06 -3.89 1.13
CA ALA A 16 -0.21 -4.70 1.98
C ALA A 16 -0.68 -4.61 3.42
N LEU A 17 -0.38 -5.63 4.19
CA LEU A 17 -0.72 -5.70 5.59
C LEU A 17 0.56 -5.74 6.41
N GLY A 18 0.65 -4.86 7.40
CA GLY A 18 1.80 -4.80 8.27
C GLY A 18 1.43 -5.04 9.71
N GLN A 19 2.42 -5.41 10.48
CA GLN A 19 2.29 -5.60 11.92
C GLN A 19 3.34 -4.75 12.62
N SER A 20 2.88 -3.82 13.47
CA SER A 20 3.78 -2.84 14.08
C SER A 20 4.74 -3.44 15.11
N ILE A 21 4.31 -4.47 15.82
CA ILE A 21 5.14 -5.07 16.85
C ILE A 21 6.38 -5.70 16.24
N SER A 22 6.21 -6.49 15.20
CA SER A 22 7.33 -7.15 14.52
C SER A 22 7.96 -6.27 13.44
N ARG A 23 7.29 -5.17 13.06
CA ARG A 23 7.70 -4.29 11.96
C ARG A 23 7.88 -5.06 10.66
N THR A 24 6.94 -5.96 10.39
CA THR A 24 6.95 -6.76 9.19
C THR A 24 5.75 -6.41 8.33
N ALA A 25 5.90 -6.63 7.04
CA ALA A 25 4.83 -6.38 6.09
C ALA A 25 4.78 -7.51 5.06
N SER A 26 3.60 -7.75 4.52
CA SER A 26 3.42 -8.75 3.47
C SER A 26 2.43 -8.22 2.43
N PRO A 27 2.55 -8.67 1.19
CA PRO A 27 1.54 -8.36 0.18
C PRO A 27 0.23 -8.98 0.62
N HIS A 28 -0.88 -8.28 0.36
CA HIS A 28 -2.17 -8.80 0.77
C HIS A 28 -3.11 -9.01 -0.40
N THR A 29 -3.42 -7.94 -1.15
CA THR A 29 -4.34 -8.03 -2.28
C THR A 29 -4.15 -6.85 -3.21
N THR A 30 -4.85 -6.87 -4.32
CA THR A 30 -4.91 -5.74 -5.24
C THR A 30 -6.36 -5.45 -5.54
N ILE A 31 -6.75 -4.19 -5.39
CA ILE A 31 -8.09 -3.74 -5.71
C ILE A 31 -8.08 -3.25 -7.15
N ARG A 32 -8.88 -3.88 -7.99
CA ARG A 32 -8.96 -3.53 -9.41
C ARG A 32 -10.03 -2.48 -9.60
N ARG A 33 -9.63 -1.29 -10.01
CA ARG A 33 -10.54 -0.16 -10.10
C ARG A 33 -11.53 -0.27 -11.24
N GLN A 34 -11.23 -1.06 -12.25
CA GLN A 34 -12.17 -1.28 -13.35
C GLN A 34 -13.44 -2.00 -12.91
N LYS A 35 -13.42 -2.64 -11.76
CA LYS A 35 -14.58 -3.34 -11.23
C LYS A 35 -15.51 -2.43 -10.42
N GLY A 36 -15.16 -1.17 -10.31
CA GLY A 36 -15.96 -0.18 -9.61
C GLY A 36 -15.16 0.60 -8.58
N PRO A 37 -15.84 1.49 -7.84
CA PRO A 37 -15.17 2.26 -6.80
C PRO A 37 -14.57 1.35 -5.74
N PRO A 38 -13.42 1.71 -5.16
CA PRO A 38 -12.71 0.82 -4.25
C PRO A 38 -13.19 0.86 -2.80
N TRP A 39 -14.15 1.72 -2.48
CA TRP A 39 -14.45 2.06 -1.10
C TRP A 39 -15.00 0.90 -0.29
N ASP A 40 -15.88 0.10 -0.87
CA ASP A 40 -16.44 -1.06 -0.17
C ASP A 40 -15.37 -2.09 0.13
N SER A 41 -14.48 -2.32 -0.83
CA SER A 41 -13.37 -3.26 -0.64
C SER A 41 -12.42 -2.78 0.46
N ILE A 42 -12.14 -1.49 0.49
CA ILE A 42 -11.27 -0.91 1.50
C ILE A 42 -11.93 -0.98 2.87
N GLU A 43 -13.21 -0.66 2.95
CA GLU A 43 -13.91 -0.72 4.23
C GLU A 43 -13.94 -2.14 4.77
N ALA A 44 -14.13 -3.13 3.89
CA ALA A 44 -14.10 -4.53 4.30
C ALA A 44 -12.74 -4.91 4.91
N LEU A 45 -11.66 -4.41 4.33
CA LEU A 45 -10.33 -4.65 4.87
C LEU A 45 -10.14 -3.99 6.23
N ILE A 46 -10.64 -2.77 6.39
CA ILE A 46 -10.56 -2.07 7.67
C ILE A 46 -11.35 -2.82 8.74
N GLN A 47 -12.53 -3.31 8.39
CA GLN A 47 -13.36 -4.05 9.32
C GLN A 47 -12.74 -5.40 9.69
N GLU A 48 -12.11 -6.04 8.74
CA GLU A 48 -11.50 -7.35 8.97
C GLU A 48 -10.25 -7.25 9.84
N TRP A 49 -9.35 -6.33 9.50
CA TRP A 49 -8.03 -6.27 10.13
C TRP A 49 -7.95 -5.26 11.26
N LYS A 50 -8.88 -4.32 11.32
CA LYS A 50 -8.93 -3.28 12.36
C LYS A 50 -7.59 -2.60 12.55
N PRO A 51 -7.03 -2.02 11.48
CA PRO A 51 -5.74 -1.35 11.57
C PRO A 51 -5.84 -0.08 12.39
N GLU A 52 -4.70 0.36 12.93
CA GLU A 52 -4.63 1.66 13.59
C GLU A 52 -4.05 2.71 12.65
N HIS A 53 -3.22 2.28 11.70
CA HIS A 53 -2.56 3.20 10.77
C HIS A 53 -2.83 2.80 9.33
N ILE A 54 -2.97 3.81 8.50
CA ILE A 54 -3.06 3.65 7.05
C ILE A 54 -1.88 4.42 6.45
N VAL A 55 -1.07 3.75 5.65
CA VAL A 55 0.08 4.37 4.98
C VAL A 55 -0.18 4.38 3.49
N ILE A 56 -0.02 5.54 2.87
CA ILE A 56 -0.26 5.70 1.44
C ILE A 56 1.04 6.18 0.79
N GLY A 57 1.51 5.42 -0.18
CA GLY A 57 2.70 5.81 -0.92
C GLY A 57 2.40 6.97 -1.85
N LEU A 58 3.30 7.95 -1.86
CA LEU A 58 3.21 9.08 -2.79
C LEU A 58 4.15 8.82 -3.96
N PRO A 59 3.62 8.62 -5.17
CA PRO A 59 4.46 8.36 -6.33
C PRO A 59 5.08 9.67 -6.84
N LEU A 60 6.28 9.95 -6.39
CA LEU A 60 7.06 11.09 -6.83
C LEU A 60 8.06 10.64 -7.89
N ASN A 61 8.50 11.57 -8.75
CA ASN A 61 9.57 11.23 -9.68
C ASN A 61 10.92 11.22 -8.94
N VAL A 62 11.99 10.83 -9.64
CA VAL A 62 13.30 10.70 -9.00
C VAL A 62 13.82 12.02 -8.41
N ASP A 63 13.37 13.14 -8.94
CA ASP A 63 13.76 14.46 -8.41
C ASP A 63 12.91 14.89 -7.23
N GLY A 64 11.93 14.11 -6.85
CA GLY A 64 11.03 14.45 -5.75
C GLY A 64 9.87 15.33 -6.15
N GLU A 65 9.67 15.54 -7.43
CA GLU A 65 8.60 16.41 -7.92
C GLU A 65 7.28 15.66 -8.03
N GLU A 66 6.19 16.35 -7.74
CA GLU A 66 4.87 15.77 -7.87
C GLU A 66 4.43 15.72 -9.33
N GLN A 67 3.72 14.65 -9.64
CA GLN A 67 3.17 14.40 -10.96
C GLN A 67 1.64 14.28 -10.86
N PRO A 68 0.93 14.18 -11.98
CA PRO A 68 -0.52 14.00 -11.91
C PRO A 68 -0.94 12.82 -11.04
N ILE A 69 -0.21 11.71 -11.10
CA ILE A 69 -0.51 10.55 -10.27
C ILE A 69 -0.31 10.85 -8.78
N THR A 70 0.63 11.74 -8.43
CA THR A 70 0.83 12.15 -7.04
C THR A 70 -0.39 12.89 -6.53
N GLN A 71 -0.92 13.79 -7.34
CA GLN A 71 -2.13 14.54 -6.96
C GLN A 71 -3.33 13.61 -6.82
N ALA A 72 -3.42 12.62 -7.71
CA ALA A 72 -4.49 11.63 -7.60
C ALA A 72 -4.38 10.80 -6.32
N ALA A 73 -3.16 10.45 -5.93
CA ALA A 73 -2.93 9.72 -4.69
C ALA A 73 -3.31 10.56 -3.48
N ARG A 74 -2.99 11.86 -3.50
CA ARG A 74 -3.39 12.77 -2.41
C ARG A 74 -4.91 12.90 -2.31
N GLN A 75 -5.58 12.99 -3.45
CA GLN A 75 -7.04 13.08 -3.48
C GLN A 75 -7.68 11.78 -2.97
N PHE A 76 -7.11 10.65 -3.36
CA PHE A 76 -7.54 9.35 -2.86
C PHE A 76 -7.42 9.29 -1.34
N SER A 77 -6.30 9.73 -0.79
CA SER A 77 -6.09 9.74 0.65
C SER A 77 -7.09 10.65 1.36
N LYS A 78 -7.34 11.83 0.79
CA LYS A 78 -8.29 12.76 1.38
C LYS A 78 -9.70 12.17 1.44
N THR A 79 -10.11 11.52 0.37
CA THR A 79 -11.43 10.87 0.34
C THR A 79 -11.49 9.74 1.36
N LEU A 80 -10.43 8.97 1.45
CA LEU A 80 -10.32 7.87 2.40
C LEU A 80 -10.43 8.37 3.84
N GLU A 81 -9.71 9.45 4.15
CA GLU A 81 -9.79 10.07 5.47
C GLU A 81 -11.20 10.55 5.78
N ASN A 82 -11.84 11.24 4.82
CA ASN A 82 -13.18 11.75 5.02
C ASN A 82 -14.19 10.65 5.28
N LYS A 83 -14.02 9.51 4.65
CA LYS A 83 -14.94 8.39 4.79
C LYS A 83 -14.73 7.60 6.08
N PHE A 84 -13.48 7.40 6.48
CA PHE A 84 -13.18 6.35 7.46
C PHE A 84 -12.38 6.79 8.68
N LYS A 85 -11.73 7.94 8.65
CA LYS A 85 -10.84 8.32 9.74
C LYS A 85 -11.53 8.36 11.10
N LYS A 86 -12.65 9.05 11.18
CA LYS A 86 -13.39 9.15 12.44
C LYS A 86 -14.13 7.85 12.76
N LYS A 87 -14.71 7.25 11.73
CA LYS A 87 -15.51 6.06 11.90
C LYS A 87 -14.72 4.92 12.53
N TYR A 88 -13.47 4.77 12.15
CA TYR A 88 -12.64 3.67 12.61
C TYR A 88 -11.43 4.12 13.44
N ASN A 89 -11.36 5.39 13.78
CA ASN A 89 -10.27 5.95 14.58
C ASN A 89 -8.90 5.63 13.97
N LEU A 90 -8.73 6.02 12.72
CA LEU A 90 -7.52 5.73 11.95
C LEU A 90 -6.56 6.90 11.94
N GLN A 91 -5.26 6.59 11.88
CA GLN A 91 -4.22 7.58 11.65
C GLN A 91 -3.67 7.37 10.24
N PHE A 92 -3.51 8.46 9.50
CA PHE A 92 -3.09 8.41 8.11
C PHE A 92 -1.68 8.98 7.95
N HIS A 93 -0.89 8.34 7.12
CA HIS A 93 0.49 8.73 6.86
C HIS A 93 0.78 8.64 5.37
N PHE A 94 1.63 9.55 4.89
CA PHE A 94 2.18 9.46 3.54
C PHE A 94 3.62 8.98 3.61
N HIS A 95 4.03 8.24 2.60
CA HIS A 95 5.42 7.84 2.45
C HIS A 95 5.87 8.07 1.02
N ASP A 96 7.02 8.69 0.85
CA ASP A 96 7.63 8.92 -0.46
C ASP A 96 8.03 7.57 -1.05
N GLU A 97 7.47 7.23 -2.20
CA GLU A 97 7.74 5.94 -2.83
C GLU A 97 8.62 6.03 -4.07
N ARG A 98 9.47 7.07 -4.13
CA ARG A 98 10.46 7.13 -5.20
C ARG A 98 11.24 5.84 -5.22
N TYR A 99 11.45 5.28 -6.41
CA TYR A 99 12.14 4.02 -6.63
C TYR A 99 11.39 2.77 -6.17
N SER A 100 10.25 2.90 -5.51
CA SER A 100 9.49 1.73 -5.04
C SER A 100 9.04 0.82 -6.18
N SER A 101 8.60 1.42 -7.29
CA SER A 101 8.18 0.63 -8.44
C SER A 101 9.31 -0.21 -9.00
N GLN A 102 10.51 0.36 -9.07
CA GLN A 102 11.68 -0.36 -9.55
C GLN A 102 12.04 -1.50 -8.59
N ALA A 103 12.08 -1.19 -7.31
CA ALA A 103 12.39 -2.19 -6.30
C ALA A 103 11.34 -3.30 -6.28
N ALA A 104 10.06 -2.93 -6.41
CA ALA A 104 8.98 -3.91 -6.44
C ALA A 104 9.09 -4.81 -7.67
N ASN A 105 9.43 -4.23 -8.81
CA ASN A 105 9.58 -5.01 -10.03
C ASN A 105 10.71 -6.00 -9.91
N ASP A 106 11.84 -5.60 -9.36
CA ASP A 106 12.98 -6.47 -9.16
C ASP A 106 12.66 -7.61 -8.20
N LEU A 107 12.00 -7.28 -7.10
CA LEU A 107 11.62 -8.28 -6.11
C LEU A 107 10.58 -9.25 -6.68
N TYR A 108 9.62 -8.74 -7.41
CA TYR A 108 8.59 -9.55 -8.03
C TYR A 108 9.19 -10.55 -9.02
N GLN A 109 10.12 -10.08 -9.84
CA GLN A 109 10.80 -10.93 -10.79
C GLN A 109 11.58 -12.05 -10.08
N LYS A 110 12.18 -11.70 -8.96
CA LYS A 110 13.03 -12.62 -8.22
C LYS A 110 12.24 -13.65 -7.43
N ASP A 111 11.28 -13.19 -6.65
CA ASP A 111 10.65 -14.02 -5.62
C ASP A 111 9.16 -14.27 -5.80
N TYR A 112 8.47 -13.41 -6.55
CA TYR A 112 7.01 -13.45 -6.60
C TYR A 112 6.43 -13.59 -7.99
N GLU A 113 7.26 -13.67 -9.02
CA GLU A 113 6.75 -13.75 -10.38
C GLU A 113 5.91 -15.01 -10.57
N PRO A 114 4.66 -14.88 -11.02
CA PRO A 114 3.78 -16.04 -11.16
C PRO A 114 4.28 -17.10 -12.14
N SER A 115 5.00 -16.67 -13.18
CA SER A 115 5.56 -17.61 -14.14
C SER A 115 6.77 -18.35 -13.60
N GLY A 116 7.35 -17.84 -12.52
CA GLY A 116 8.43 -18.51 -11.84
C GLY A 116 7.89 -19.70 -11.07
N ARG A 117 8.36 -20.85 -11.34
CA ARG A 117 7.82 -22.06 -10.77
C ARG A 117 7.91 -22.14 -9.26
N LYS A 118 8.74 -21.33 -8.68
CA LYS A 118 8.98 -21.33 -7.24
C LYS A 118 7.78 -20.91 -6.42
N ASN A 119 7.00 -19.96 -6.94
CA ASN A 119 6.00 -19.28 -6.14
C ASN A 119 4.58 -19.48 -6.64
N LYS A 120 4.29 -20.64 -7.16
CA LYS A 120 2.96 -20.93 -7.66
C LYS A 120 1.87 -20.79 -6.63
N LYS A 121 2.21 -20.96 -5.36
CA LYS A 121 1.24 -20.88 -4.28
C LYS A 121 1.02 -19.47 -3.79
N GLN A 122 1.89 -18.54 -4.18
CA GLN A 122 1.83 -17.17 -3.75
C GLN A 122 1.48 -16.31 -4.94
N ASP A 123 0.20 -16.12 -5.12
CA ASP A 123 -0.29 -15.40 -6.28
C ASP A 123 -0.33 -13.89 -6.00
N TRP A 124 0.80 -13.37 -5.56
CA TRP A 124 0.95 -11.94 -5.28
C TRP A 124 1.37 -11.23 -6.55
N ASP A 125 0.70 -10.14 -6.85
CA ASP A 125 1.07 -9.33 -8.00
C ASP A 125 2.01 -8.20 -7.60
N ARG A 126 2.50 -7.50 -8.62
CA ARG A 126 3.47 -6.42 -8.41
C ARG A 126 2.93 -5.28 -7.58
N ASP A 127 1.64 -4.98 -7.69
CA ASP A 127 1.04 -3.85 -6.98
C ASP A 127 1.02 -4.08 -5.48
N SER A 128 0.67 -5.28 -5.04
CA SER A 128 0.66 -5.59 -3.61
C SER A 128 2.07 -5.69 -3.05
N VAL A 129 3.03 -6.14 -3.86
CA VAL A 129 4.44 -6.15 -3.45
C VAL A 129 4.96 -4.72 -3.28
N ALA A 130 4.57 -3.82 -4.19
CA ALA A 130 4.94 -2.41 -4.05
C ALA A 130 4.37 -1.81 -2.76
N ALA A 131 3.14 -2.13 -2.43
CA ALA A 131 2.54 -1.68 -1.16
C ALA A 131 3.30 -2.23 0.04
N MET A 132 3.74 -3.48 -0.02
CA MET A 132 4.56 -4.06 1.04
C MET A 132 5.85 -3.27 1.23
N LEU A 133 6.52 -2.92 0.14
CA LEU A 133 7.78 -2.16 0.23
C LEU A 133 7.55 -0.78 0.82
N ILE A 134 6.42 -0.16 0.53
CA ILE A 134 6.04 1.12 1.14
C ILE A 134 5.94 0.96 2.66
N LEU A 135 5.27 -0.09 3.12
CA LEU A 135 5.14 -0.34 4.55
C LEU A 135 6.48 -0.63 5.20
N GLU A 136 7.32 -1.44 4.58
CA GLU A 136 8.63 -1.75 5.13
C GLU A 136 9.46 -0.48 5.30
N ALA A 137 9.46 0.37 4.28
CA ALA A 137 10.18 1.63 4.35
C ALA A 137 9.60 2.56 5.42
N TRP A 138 8.29 2.57 5.57
CA TRP A 138 7.63 3.38 6.60
C TRP A 138 8.02 2.91 8.01
N PHE A 139 8.06 1.60 8.23
CA PHE A 139 8.51 1.07 9.51
C PHE A 139 9.96 1.48 9.80
N GLU A 140 10.81 1.43 8.78
CA GLU A 140 12.22 1.82 8.93
C GLU A 140 12.38 3.31 9.21
N SER A 141 11.42 4.14 8.83
CA SER A 141 11.50 5.58 9.07
C SER A 141 11.37 5.96 10.54
N GLY A 142 10.98 5.02 11.39
CA GLY A 142 10.90 5.25 12.83
C GLY A 142 9.60 5.85 13.31
N TYR A 143 8.57 5.89 12.50
CA TYR A 143 7.29 6.46 12.90
C TYR A 143 6.70 5.80 14.13
N LEU A 144 6.98 4.53 14.33
CA LEU A 144 6.46 3.80 15.48
C LEU A 144 7.51 3.61 16.57
N SER A 145 8.63 4.29 16.47
CA SER A 145 9.73 4.14 17.42
C SER A 145 9.63 5.08 18.62
N LEU A 146 8.52 5.67 18.81
CA LEU A 146 8.31 6.59 19.92
C LEU A 146 7.99 5.85 21.24
#